data_901050efb0327bc0d7e6d9e251826275
#
_entry.id   901050efb0327bc0d7e6d9e251826275
#
_cell.length_a   1.000
_cell.length_b   1.000
_cell.length_c   1.000
_cell.angle_alpha   90.00
_cell.angle_beta   90.00
_cell.angle_gamma   90.00
#
_symmetry.space_group_name_H-M   'P 1'
#
loop_
_entity.id
_entity.type
_entity.pdbx_description
1 polymer ?
#
loop_
_entity_poly.entity_id
_entity_poly.type
_entity_poly.pdbx_seq_one_letter_code
_entity_poly.pdbx_strand_id
1 'polypeptide(L)'
;VFGDPQPKIFVSERTPEGDLLVMRAHAAAREAIRAICPHVKVGLTLSLHDLQAQPGGETFADAAWQEEFTHYLPYIQEDDFLGVQNYTRTLYGPTGQLPAPEGAELTQMDYEFYPQALEHVLRKVTKDFHGDLIVTENGIATADDTRRVAFIEQALAGVQHCVADGLPVRG
;
A
#
# COMPACT_ATOMS: atom_id res chain seq x y z
N VAL A 1 16.61 -3.38 12.45
CA VAL A 1 17.82 -4.06 11.99
C VAL A 1 19.03 -3.42 12.64
N PHE A 2 19.17 -2.14 12.54
CA PHE A 2 20.35 -1.41 12.97
C PHE A 2 20.19 -0.96 14.44
N GLY A 3 20.86 -1.64 15.36
CA GLY A 3 20.85 -1.34 16.79
C GLY A 3 19.96 -2.22 17.66
N ASP A 4 19.08 -3.03 17.10
CA ASP A 4 18.38 -4.07 17.87
C ASP A 4 19.19 -5.38 17.84
N PRO A 5 19.73 -5.84 18.98
CA PRO A 5 20.50 -7.08 19.03
C PRO A 5 19.65 -8.33 18.80
N GLN A 6 18.32 -8.21 18.87
CA GLN A 6 17.39 -9.32 18.64
C GLN A 6 16.16 -8.86 17.82
N PRO A 7 16.35 -8.48 16.55
CA PRO A 7 15.23 -8.05 15.71
C PRO A 7 14.25 -9.22 15.54
N LYS A 8 12.99 -8.97 15.85
CA LYS A 8 11.93 -9.97 15.72
C LYS A 8 11.48 -10.13 14.27
N ILE A 9 11.63 -9.08 13.48
CA ILE A 9 11.31 -9.02 12.06
C ILE A 9 12.41 -8.22 11.35
N PHE A 10 12.48 -8.31 10.04
CA PHE A 10 13.49 -7.59 9.27
C PHE A 10 13.20 -6.09 9.10
N VAL A 11 11.99 -5.64 9.42
CA VAL A 11 11.61 -4.22 9.48
C VAL A 11 11.60 -3.74 10.91
N SER A 12 12.17 -2.56 11.14
CA SER A 12 12.12 -1.88 12.42
C SER A 12 10.78 -1.18 12.62
N GLU A 13 10.41 -0.96 13.87
CA GLU A 13 9.26 -0.13 14.21
C GLU A 13 9.44 1.28 13.61
N ARG A 14 8.37 1.82 13.03
CA ARG A 14 8.37 3.16 12.45
C ARG A 14 8.40 4.22 13.56
N THR A 15 9.13 5.29 13.30
CA THR A 15 9.12 6.49 14.14
C THR A 15 8.88 7.72 13.27
N PRO A 16 8.26 8.80 13.79
CA PRO A 16 8.08 10.04 13.03
C PRO A 16 9.38 10.63 12.48
N GLU A 17 10.47 10.54 13.26
CA GLU A 17 11.79 11.01 12.84
C GLU A 17 12.36 10.15 11.71
N GLY A 18 12.15 8.83 11.78
CA GLY A 18 12.55 7.89 10.73
C GLY A 18 11.81 8.14 9.43
N ASP A 19 10.50 8.34 9.49
CA ASP A 19 9.68 8.70 8.32
C ASP A 19 10.14 10.01 7.69
N LEU A 20 10.38 11.04 8.49
CA LEU A 20 10.89 12.32 7.98
C LEU A 20 12.26 12.17 7.31
N LEU A 21 13.16 11.35 7.89
CA LEU A 21 14.48 11.09 7.31
C LEU A 21 14.35 10.37 5.96
N VAL A 22 13.48 9.37 5.85
CA VAL A 22 13.21 8.66 4.60
C VAL A 22 12.66 9.62 3.54
N MET A 23 11.73 10.49 3.89
CA MET A 23 11.16 11.46 2.96
C MET A 23 12.20 12.52 2.48
N ARG A 24 13.10 12.95 3.36
CA ARG A 24 14.22 13.83 2.97
C ARG A 24 15.20 13.12 2.03
N ALA A 25 15.48 11.84 2.30
CA ALA A 25 16.34 11.02 1.43
C ALA A 25 15.69 10.81 0.06
N HIS A 26 14.39 10.55 0.01
CA HIS A 26 13.61 10.43 -1.23
C HIS A 26 13.68 11.73 -2.06
N ALA A 27 13.41 12.89 -1.45
CA ALA A 27 13.48 14.18 -2.13
C ALA A 27 14.88 14.46 -2.70
N ALA A 28 15.93 14.23 -1.91
CA ALA A 28 17.32 14.42 -2.35
C ALA A 28 17.70 13.45 -3.49
N ALA A 29 17.24 12.18 -3.41
CA ALA A 29 17.47 11.22 -4.48
C ALA A 29 16.75 11.62 -5.77
N ARG A 30 15.49 12.06 -5.69
CA ARG A 30 14.72 12.57 -6.84
C ARG A 30 15.42 13.73 -7.52
N GLU A 31 15.89 14.72 -6.76
CA GLU A 31 16.65 15.86 -7.29
C GLU A 31 17.95 15.41 -7.98
N ALA A 32 18.72 14.53 -7.34
CA ALA A 32 19.98 14.02 -7.90
C ALA A 32 19.75 13.23 -9.20
N ILE A 33 18.72 12.39 -9.25
CA ILE A 33 18.35 11.62 -10.45
C ILE A 33 17.95 12.57 -11.57
N ARG A 34 17.07 13.54 -11.31
CA ARG A 34 16.59 14.49 -12.30
C ARG A 34 17.71 15.41 -12.84
N ALA A 35 18.70 15.74 -12.00
CA ALA A 35 19.86 16.52 -12.45
C ALA A 35 20.72 15.78 -13.48
N ILE A 36 20.81 14.45 -13.39
CA ILE A 36 21.65 13.63 -14.29
C ILE A 36 20.80 13.07 -15.45
N CYS A 37 19.58 12.64 -15.15
CA CYS A 37 18.68 11.97 -16.08
C CYS A 37 17.28 12.63 -16.06
N PRO A 38 17.10 13.83 -16.64
CA PRO A 38 15.85 14.61 -16.50
C PRO A 38 14.62 13.96 -17.17
N HIS A 39 14.82 12.94 -17.99
CA HIS A 39 13.76 12.19 -18.65
C HIS A 39 13.26 10.97 -17.86
N VAL A 40 13.95 10.61 -16.77
CA VAL A 40 13.59 9.45 -15.94
C VAL A 40 12.49 9.87 -14.96
N LYS A 41 11.43 9.07 -14.90
CA LYS A 41 10.36 9.25 -13.92
C LYS A 41 10.79 8.71 -12.55
N VAL A 42 10.47 9.45 -11.51
CA VAL A 42 10.81 9.10 -10.13
C VAL A 42 9.55 9.14 -9.27
N GLY A 43 9.36 8.12 -8.46
CA GLY A 43 8.23 8.02 -7.54
C GLY A 43 8.56 7.15 -6.33
N LEU A 44 7.79 7.33 -5.27
CA LEU A 44 7.87 6.52 -4.04
C LEU A 44 6.97 5.29 -4.17
N THR A 45 7.35 4.20 -3.50
CA THR A 45 6.51 3.01 -3.35
C THR A 45 6.06 2.86 -1.90
N LEU A 46 4.76 2.65 -1.69
CA LEU A 46 4.16 2.45 -0.37
C LEU A 46 3.39 1.14 -0.29
N SER A 47 3.53 0.44 0.83
CA SER A 47 2.69 -0.70 1.18
C SER A 47 1.41 -0.18 1.84
N LEU A 48 0.28 -0.39 1.18
CA LEU A 48 -1.01 0.15 1.57
C LEU A 48 -2.02 -0.99 1.75
N HIS A 49 -2.78 -0.94 2.84
CA HIS A 49 -3.88 -1.88 3.07
C HIS A 49 -5.22 -1.26 2.64
N ASP A 50 -6.14 -2.11 2.24
CA ASP A 50 -7.55 -1.70 2.11
C ASP A 50 -8.16 -1.62 3.51
N LEU A 51 -8.10 -0.44 4.10
CA LEU A 51 -8.58 -0.17 5.46
C LEU A 51 -10.09 0.04 5.44
N GLN A 52 -10.82 -0.94 5.96
CA GLN A 52 -12.29 -0.93 5.98
C GLN A 52 -12.81 -0.77 7.41
N ALA A 53 -13.73 0.18 7.59
CA ALA A 53 -14.41 0.39 8.87
C ALA A 53 -15.74 -0.38 8.93
N GLN A 54 -15.96 -1.09 10.03
CA GLN A 54 -17.28 -1.49 10.48
C GLN A 54 -17.88 -0.35 11.32
N PRO A 55 -19.20 -0.34 11.60
CA PRO A 55 -19.83 0.71 12.39
C PRO A 55 -19.08 1.00 13.70
N GLY A 56 -18.65 2.26 13.88
CA GLY A 56 -17.84 2.70 15.00
C GLY A 56 -16.33 2.53 14.85
N GLY A 57 -15.84 1.98 13.72
CA GLY A 57 -14.41 1.81 13.42
C GLY A 57 -13.81 2.90 12.54
N GLU A 58 -14.61 3.86 12.09
CA GLU A 58 -14.25 4.86 11.09
C GLU A 58 -13.02 5.68 11.51
N THR A 59 -13.00 6.16 12.76
CA THR A 59 -11.89 6.95 13.30
C THR A 59 -10.57 6.17 13.30
N PHE A 60 -10.62 4.87 13.58
CA PHE A 60 -9.42 4.02 13.57
C PHE A 60 -8.92 3.76 12.14
N ALA A 61 -9.84 3.50 11.21
CA ALA A 61 -9.48 3.31 9.80
C ALA A 61 -8.91 4.60 9.18
N ASP A 62 -9.47 5.76 9.52
CA ASP A 62 -8.98 7.07 9.05
C ASP A 62 -7.59 7.39 9.65
N ALA A 63 -7.38 7.12 10.93
CA ALA A 63 -6.08 7.28 11.56
C ALA A 63 -5.02 6.37 10.93
N ALA A 64 -5.37 5.11 10.67
CA ALA A 64 -4.47 4.18 9.98
C ALA A 64 -4.17 4.62 8.55
N TRP A 65 -5.16 5.15 7.80
CA TRP A 65 -4.93 5.70 6.47
C TRP A 65 -4.03 6.93 6.48
N GLN A 66 -4.18 7.78 7.49
CA GLN A 66 -3.27 8.89 7.70
C GLN A 66 -1.85 8.40 7.93
N GLU A 67 -1.67 7.37 8.73
CA GLU A 67 -0.36 6.79 9.05
C GLU A 67 0.27 6.05 7.86
N GLU A 68 -0.50 5.30 7.08
CA GLU A 68 0.02 4.54 5.94
C GLU A 68 0.23 5.39 4.69
N PHE A 69 -0.55 6.46 4.50
CA PHE A 69 -0.57 7.17 3.23
C PHE A 69 -0.57 8.70 3.35
N THR A 70 -1.61 9.32 3.97
CA THR A 70 -1.84 10.74 3.72
C THR A 70 -0.78 11.65 4.32
N HIS A 71 -0.07 11.22 5.37
CA HIS A 71 1.03 12.00 5.93
C HIS A 71 2.25 12.08 5.00
N TYR A 72 2.37 11.18 4.00
CA TYR A 72 3.43 11.24 2.98
C TYR A 72 3.11 12.20 1.83
N LEU A 73 1.83 12.55 1.62
CA LEU A 73 1.40 13.38 0.50
C LEU A 73 2.20 14.68 0.33
N PRO A 74 2.54 15.45 1.40
CA PRO A 74 3.32 16.67 1.23
C PRO A 74 4.70 16.47 0.61
N TYR A 75 5.23 15.25 0.66
CA TYR A 75 6.57 14.91 0.17
C TYR A 75 6.57 14.28 -1.22
N ILE A 76 5.46 13.68 -1.63
CA ILE A 76 5.34 12.91 -2.87
C ILE A 76 4.47 13.57 -3.95
N GLN A 77 3.90 14.75 -3.70
CA GLN A 77 3.06 15.46 -4.68
C GLN A 77 3.82 15.84 -5.97
N GLU A 78 5.14 15.95 -5.89
CA GLU A 78 6.00 16.24 -7.04
C GLU A 78 6.57 14.99 -7.71
N ASP A 79 6.19 13.81 -7.25
CA ASP A 79 6.58 12.55 -7.85
C ASP A 79 5.83 12.31 -9.17
N ASP A 80 6.50 11.65 -10.09
CA ASP A 80 5.91 11.34 -11.41
C ASP A 80 4.88 10.20 -11.31
N PHE A 81 5.01 9.34 -10.31
CA PHE A 81 4.08 8.24 -10.03
C PHE A 81 4.13 7.84 -8.56
N LEU A 82 3.11 7.13 -8.12
CA LEU A 82 3.12 6.39 -6.87
C LEU A 82 3.13 4.89 -7.15
N GLY A 83 4.10 4.19 -6.57
CA GLY A 83 4.11 2.73 -6.51
C GLY A 83 3.19 2.23 -5.40
N VAL A 84 2.27 1.34 -5.72
CA VAL A 84 1.33 0.75 -4.77
C VAL A 84 1.67 -0.71 -4.55
N GLN A 85 1.89 -1.09 -3.29
CA GLN A 85 1.97 -2.48 -2.86
C GLN A 85 0.71 -2.78 -2.04
N ASN A 86 0.00 -3.85 -2.37
CA ASN A 86 -1.17 -4.29 -1.61
C ASN A 86 -1.29 -5.80 -1.61
N TYR A 87 -1.65 -6.38 -0.48
CA TYR A 87 -1.74 -7.82 -0.30
C TYR A 87 -3.08 -8.28 0.28
N THR A 88 -3.76 -7.40 1.04
CA THR A 88 -4.98 -7.75 1.76
C THR A 88 -5.71 -6.50 2.24
N ARG A 89 -6.79 -6.70 2.98
CA ARG A 89 -7.49 -5.66 3.74
C ARG A 89 -7.18 -5.74 5.23
N THR A 90 -7.53 -4.66 5.94
CA THR A 90 -7.58 -4.62 7.39
C THR A 90 -8.94 -4.07 7.83
N LEU A 91 -9.58 -4.74 8.79
CA LEU A 91 -10.89 -4.34 9.31
C LEU A 91 -10.72 -3.59 10.63
N TYR A 92 -11.51 -2.54 10.81
CA TYR A 92 -11.58 -1.76 12.05
C TYR A 92 -13.00 -1.74 12.60
N GLY A 93 -13.12 -1.93 13.91
CA GLY A 93 -14.35 -1.81 14.68
C GLY A 93 -14.25 -0.75 15.78
N PRO A 94 -15.23 -0.66 16.67
CA PRO A 94 -15.30 0.41 17.68
C PRO A 94 -14.16 0.41 18.70
N THR A 95 -13.38 -0.65 18.78
CA THR A 95 -12.24 -0.77 19.71
C THR A 95 -10.89 -0.86 19.03
N GLY A 96 -10.81 -0.64 17.70
CA GLY A 96 -9.58 -0.73 16.90
C GLY A 96 -9.64 -1.83 15.85
N GLN A 97 -8.46 -2.34 15.47
CA GLN A 97 -8.33 -3.38 14.44
C GLN A 97 -9.02 -4.67 14.87
N LEU A 98 -9.75 -5.27 13.93
CA LEU A 98 -10.44 -6.54 14.09
C LEU A 98 -9.62 -7.68 13.47
N PRO A 99 -9.76 -8.92 13.97
CA PRO A 99 -9.23 -10.09 13.29
C PRO A 99 -9.97 -10.31 11.96
N ALA A 100 -9.41 -11.17 11.12
CA ALA A 100 -10.12 -11.65 9.94
C ALA A 100 -11.47 -12.28 10.34
N PRO A 101 -12.52 -12.17 9.51
CA PRO A 101 -13.83 -12.75 9.82
C PRO A 101 -13.75 -14.26 10.09
N GLU A 102 -14.64 -14.75 10.95
CA GLU A 102 -14.73 -16.17 11.21
C GLU A 102 -14.97 -16.95 9.90
N GLY A 103 -14.17 -17.98 9.67
CA GLY A 103 -14.22 -18.79 8.44
C GLY A 103 -13.57 -18.14 7.22
N ALA A 104 -12.96 -16.97 7.36
CA ALA A 104 -12.20 -16.36 6.27
C ALA A 104 -11.04 -17.26 5.83
N GLU A 105 -10.80 -17.34 4.54
CA GLU A 105 -9.63 -18.02 3.99
C GLU A 105 -8.37 -17.19 4.28
N LEU A 106 -7.37 -17.80 4.96
CA LEU A 106 -6.13 -17.15 5.31
C LEU A 106 -4.95 -17.63 4.45
N THR A 107 -3.98 -16.75 4.26
CA THR A 107 -2.68 -17.05 3.64
C THR A 107 -1.69 -17.58 4.66
N GLN A 108 -0.47 -17.98 4.24
CA GLN A 108 0.61 -18.39 5.16
C GLN A 108 1.17 -17.24 6.02
N MET A 109 0.79 -16.00 5.73
CA MET A 109 1.12 -14.81 6.52
C MET A 109 -0.03 -14.40 7.45
N ASP A 110 -1.04 -15.25 7.64
CA ASP A 110 -2.27 -14.96 8.37
C ASP A 110 -3.06 -13.76 7.82
N TYR A 111 -2.82 -13.38 6.56
CA TYR A 111 -3.61 -12.38 5.86
C TYR A 111 -4.87 -13.02 5.29
N GLU A 112 -5.97 -12.27 5.26
CA GLU A 112 -7.17 -12.71 4.57
C GLU A 112 -6.93 -12.79 3.06
N PHE A 113 -7.40 -13.87 2.41
CA PHE A 113 -7.45 -13.97 0.96
C PHE A 113 -8.49 -12.98 0.42
N TYR A 114 -8.04 -11.76 0.10
CA TYR A 114 -8.91 -10.67 -0.28
C TYR A 114 -8.35 -9.88 -1.48
N PRO A 115 -8.39 -10.44 -2.69
CA PRO A 115 -7.80 -9.82 -3.89
C PRO A 115 -8.46 -8.51 -4.30
N GLN A 116 -9.72 -8.26 -3.90
CA GLN A 116 -10.45 -7.01 -4.15
C GLN A 116 -9.79 -5.78 -3.47
N ALA A 117 -8.95 -6.00 -2.47
CA ALA A 117 -8.24 -4.94 -1.77
C ALA A 117 -7.44 -4.04 -2.73
N LEU A 118 -6.83 -4.63 -3.77
CA LEU A 118 -6.04 -3.86 -4.73
C LEU A 118 -6.88 -2.80 -5.46
N GLU A 119 -8.04 -3.18 -5.98
CA GLU A 119 -8.96 -2.23 -6.63
C GLU A 119 -9.38 -1.12 -5.67
N HIS A 120 -9.75 -1.47 -4.44
CA HIS A 120 -10.20 -0.51 -3.43
C HIS A 120 -9.10 0.49 -3.07
N VAL A 121 -7.87 0.02 -2.89
CA VAL A 121 -6.71 0.88 -2.59
C VAL A 121 -6.41 1.82 -3.76
N LEU A 122 -6.37 1.33 -4.99
CA LEU A 122 -6.15 2.16 -6.17
C LEU A 122 -7.19 3.29 -6.27
N ARG A 123 -8.48 2.97 -6.07
CA ARG A 123 -9.55 3.96 -6.05
C ARG A 123 -9.45 4.94 -4.89
N LYS A 124 -9.00 4.48 -3.73
CA LYS A 124 -8.86 5.33 -2.55
C LYS A 124 -7.70 6.31 -2.70
N VAL A 125 -6.57 5.84 -3.19
CA VAL A 125 -5.36 6.66 -3.42
C VAL A 125 -5.63 7.81 -4.39
N THR A 126 -6.39 7.58 -5.47
CA THR A 126 -6.67 8.62 -6.48
C THR A 126 -7.53 9.78 -5.99
N LYS A 127 -8.09 9.70 -4.78
CA LYS A 127 -8.79 10.83 -4.17
C LYS A 127 -7.84 11.94 -3.72
N ASP A 128 -6.61 11.58 -3.37
CA ASP A 128 -5.65 12.48 -2.73
C ASP A 128 -4.34 12.62 -3.51
N PHE A 129 -3.98 11.63 -4.34
CA PHE A 129 -2.78 11.66 -5.19
C PHE A 129 -3.20 11.66 -6.66
N HIS A 130 -2.66 12.62 -7.44
CA HIS A 130 -3.10 12.88 -8.81
C HIS A 130 -2.07 12.50 -9.90
N GLY A 131 -0.96 11.87 -9.52
CA GLY A 131 0.03 11.32 -10.45
C GLY A 131 -0.38 9.95 -11.01
N ASP A 132 0.48 9.39 -11.85
CA ASP A 132 0.33 8.01 -12.35
C ASP A 132 0.46 7.01 -11.20
N LEU A 133 -0.25 5.88 -11.30
CA LEU A 133 -0.14 4.75 -10.37
C LEU A 133 0.51 3.56 -11.04
N ILE A 134 1.41 2.88 -10.31
CA ILE A 134 2.03 1.62 -10.74
C ILE A 134 1.87 0.63 -9.60
N VAL A 135 1.27 -0.53 -9.86
CA VAL A 135 1.24 -1.62 -8.88
C VAL A 135 2.61 -2.27 -8.89
N THR A 136 3.40 -1.98 -7.85
CA THR A 136 4.78 -2.48 -7.74
C THR A 136 4.88 -3.81 -7.04
N GLU A 137 3.89 -4.14 -6.18
CA GLU A 137 3.78 -5.46 -5.57
C GLU A 137 2.32 -5.83 -5.31
N ASN A 138 1.98 -7.09 -5.61
CA ASN A 138 0.70 -7.73 -5.26
C ASN A 138 0.87 -9.23 -5.26
N GLY A 139 0.15 -9.95 -4.40
CA GLY A 139 0.19 -11.42 -4.35
C GLY A 139 -0.14 -11.99 -2.98
N ILE A 140 0.05 -13.30 -2.82
CA ILE A 140 -0.18 -14.02 -1.58
C ILE A 140 0.96 -14.97 -1.22
N ALA A 141 1.16 -15.19 0.08
CA ALA A 141 2.01 -16.25 0.60
C ALA A 141 1.22 -17.56 0.62
N THR A 142 1.59 -18.48 -0.28
CA THR A 142 0.98 -19.81 -0.38
C THR A 142 1.93 -20.78 -1.06
N ALA A 143 1.88 -22.05 -0.63
CA ALA A 143 2.56 -23.15 -1.31
C ALA A 143 1.70 -23.74 -2.44
N ASP A 144 0.43 -23.36 -2.55
CA ASP A 144 -0.50 -23.80 -3.57
C ASP A 144 -0.63 -22.76 -4.68
N ASP A 145 -0.07 -23.08 -5.85
CA ASP A 145 -0.08 -22.19 -7.01
C ASP A 145 -1.50 -21.97 -7.57
N THR A 146 -2.44 -22.90 -7.36
CA THR A 146 -3.82 -22.68 -7.81
C THR A 146 -4.47 -21.52 -7.07
N ARG A 147 -4.18 -21.37 -5.78
CA ARG A 147 -4.61 -20.22 -4.97
C ARG A 147 -3.93 -18.92 -5.43
N ARG A 148 -2.64 -18.99 -5.76
CA ARG A 148 -1.90 -17.81 -6.25
C ARG A 148 -2.46 -17.32 -7.58
N VAL A 149 -2.73 -18.26 -8.51
CA VAL A 149 -3.35 -17.93 -9.81
C VAL A 149 -4.72 -17.29 -9.60
N ALA A 150 -5.57 -17.88 -8.76
CA ALA A 150 -6.91 -17.36 -8.47
C ALA A 150 -6.86 -15.95 -7.83
N PHE A 151 -5.91 -15.70 -6.95
CA PHE A 151 -5.71 -14.38 -6.33
C PHE A 151 -5.30 -13.34 -7.38
N ILE A 152 -4.30 -13.65 -8.19
CA ILE A 152 -3.77 -12.72 -9.21
C ILE A 152 -4.83 -12.42 -10.27
N GLU A 153 -5.58 -13.43 -10.72
CA GLU A 153 -6.66 -13.26 -11.70
C GLU A 153 -7.72 -12.27 -11.19
N GLN A 154 -8.17 -12.43 -9.94
CA GLN A 154 -9.16 -11.52 -9.34
C GLN A 154 -8.59 -10.11 -9.09
N ALA A 155 -7.35 -10.01 -8.64
CA ALA A 155 -6.69 -8.71 -8.45
C ALA A 155 -6.55 -7.96 -9.79
N LEU A 156 -6.13 -8.66 -10.86
CA LEU A 156 -6.02 -8.07 -12.20
C LEU A 156 -7.38 -7.64 -12.76
N ALA A 157 -8.47 -8.38 -12.48
CA ALA A 157 -9.81 -7.94 -12.86
C ALA A 157 -10.15 -6.58 -12.20
N GLY A 158 -9.80 -6.40 -10.92
CA GLY A 158 -9.95 -5.11 -10.23
C GLY A 158 -9.13 -3.99 -10.87
N VAL A 159 -7.89 -4.27 -11.27
CA VAL A 159 -7.06 -3.31 -12.02
C VAL A 159 -7.69 -2.94 -13.36
N GLN A 160 -8.25 -3.92 -14.08
CA GLN A 160 -8.95 -3.66 -15.35
C GLN A 160 -10.17 -2.74 -15.15
N HIS A 161 -10.92 -2.91 -14.06
CA HIS A 161 -12.02 -1.99 -13.71
C HIS A 161 -11.49 -0.57 -13.48
N CYS A 162 -10.40 -0.41 -12.72
CA CYS A 162 -9.79 0.90 -12.49
C CYS A 162 -9.39 1.59 -13.80
N VAL A 163 -8.74 0.85 -14.72
CA VAL A 163 -8.33 1.39 -16.02
C VAL A 163 -9.53 1.74 -16.89
N ALA A 164 -10.59 0.90 -16.91
CA ALA A 164 -11.81 1.14 -17.65
C ALA A 164 -12.55 2.40 -17.16
N ASP A 165 -12.48 2.67 -15.85
CA ASP A 165 -13.07 3.86 -15.22
C ASP A 165 -12.17 5.11 -15.37
N GLY A 166 -11.02 5.00 -16.05
CA GLY A 166 -10.14 6.11 -16.35
C GLY A 166 -9.16 6.49 -15.23
N LEU A 167 -8.96 5.63 -14.24
CA LEU A 167 -7.93 5.86 -13.22
C LEU A 167 -6.53 5.82 -13.86
N PRO A 168 -5.56 6.62 -13.35
CA PRO A 168 -4.24 6.76 -13.96
C PRO A 168 -3.30 5.59 -13.66
N VAL A 169 -3.80 4.35 -13.72
CA VAL A 169 -2.99 3.14 -13.53
C VAL A 169 -2.25 2.83 -14.82
N ARG A 170 -0.90 2.72 -14.75
CA ARG A 170 0.00 2.56 -15.90
C ARG A 170 0.72 1.23 -15.95
N GLY A 171 0.76 0.51 -14.85
CA GLY A 171 1.42 -0.78 -14.77
C GLY A 171 1.17 -1.50 -13.46
#